data_2eff063c0a2beccb33a7964a4462e152
#
_entry.id   2eff063c0a2beccb33a7964a4462e152
#
_cell.length_a   1.000
_cell.length_b   1.000
_cell.length_c   1.000
_cell.angle_alpha   90.00
_cell.angle_beta   90.00
_cell.angle_gamma   90.00
#
_symmetry.space_group_name_H-M   'P 1'
#
loop_
_entity.id
_entity.type
_entity.pdbx_description
1 polymer ?
#
loop_
_entity_poly.entity_id
_entity_poly.type
_entity_poly.pdbx_seq_one_letter_code
_entity_poly.pdbx_strand_id
1 'polypeptide(L)'
;MEVTNKGFKAYDVRGVYPTEVNEELAYRVGRIFSAMFAAETVVVGHDIRLSGRAIVDALTEGLRHGGTKVIDIGQCGTEMIYFATAHLNADGGIMVTASHNPKEYNGMKLVRKGARPISGDTGLKEIGEMAVASNFVHAQVAGKTLGTLEKVDIMPAYIEHLLTYVDKSALKPMKIVANPGNGGAGLIMKELAKHLPFEFVSIFDEPDGSFPNGVPNPILMPNREATAKVVRETGADLGIAWDGDFDRCFLFDENAEFIEGYYIVGLLAEVFLLKEPGAKIMYDPRLTWNTEAILERDGGVPVRCKSGHAFMKECMRQNEVLYGGEMSAHHYFRDFSYCDSGMIPWLLVAELMCRSGKKLSELVGARVDMFPCSGEINRKVDDSAAILAALEEKYADGEQDKMDGLSVAYADWRFNVRTSNTEPVMRLNVETKGDKELLAAKTAEILEIIGGEEA
;
A
#
# COMPACT_ATOMS: atom_id res chain seq x y z
N MET A 1 26.25 -15.01 8.92
CA MET A 1 26.09 -14.24 7.66
C MET A 1 26.54 -12.83 7.91
N GLU A 2 27.00 -12.12 6.89
CA GLU A 2 27.33 -10.69 7.02
C GLU A 2 26.05 -9.89 7.14
N VAL A 3 26.05 -8.86 8.01
CA VAL A 3 24.90 -7.96 8.19
C VAL A 3 25.26 -6.61 7.62
N THR A 4 24.42 -6.09 6.73
CA THR A 4 24.59 -4.79 6.10
C THR A 4 23.35 -3.91 6.37
N ASN A 5 23.53 -2.58 6.25
CA ASN A 5 22.41 -1.65 6.35
C ASN A 5 21.76 -1.32 5.00
N LYS A 6 22.19 -1.98 3.91
CA LYS A 6 21.67 -1.73 2.55
C LYS A 6 20.17 -1.94 2.42
N GLY A 7 19.62 -2.89 3.22
CA GLY A 7 18.19 -3.19 3.24
C GLY A 7 17.34 -2.10 3.93
N PHE A 8 17.89 -1.22 4.75
CA PHE A 8 17.13 -0.18 5.43
C PHE A 8 16.81 0.97 4.48
N LYS A 9 15.52 1.12 4.15
CA LYS A 9 14.99 2.16 3.25
C LYS A 9 14.32 3.28 4.07
N ALA A 10 13.60 4.17 3.41
CA ALA A 10 12.96 5.31 4.08
C ALA A 10 11.92 4.90 5.13
N TYR A 11 11.21 3.78 4.95
CA TYR A 11 10.10 3.38 5.83
C TYR A 11 9.93 1.87 6.02
N ASP A 12 10.83 1.05 5.49
CA ASP A 12 10.87 -0.40 5.69
C ASP A 12 12.29 -0.95 5.52
N VAL A 13 12.44 -2.24 5.84
CA VAL A 13 13.63 -3.01 5.47
C VAL A 13 13.29 -3.78 4.21
N ARG A 14 14.12 -3.67 3.15
CA ARG A 14 13.89 -4.33 1.87
C ARG A 14 15.18 -4.57 1.12
N GLY A 15 15.47 -5.81 0.75
CA GLY A 15 16.70 -6.16 0.04
C GLY A 15 16.70 -7.58 -0.49
N VAL A 16 17.74 -7.91 -1.23
CA VAL A 16 17.96 -9.24 -1.80
C VAL A 16 18.28 -10.25 -0.70
N TYR A 17 17.53 -11.34 -0.65
CA TYR A 17 17.82 -12.47 0.23
C TYR A 17 18.81 -13.46 -0.44
N PRO A 18 19.80 -13.99 0.28
CA PRO A 18 20.16 -13.72 1.67
C PRO A 18 21.26 -12.66 1.86
N THR A 19 21.62 -11.92 0.82
CA THR A 19 22.81 -11.04 0.82
C THR A 19 22.62 -9.70 1.53
N GLU A 20 21.42 -9.16 1.49
CA GLU A 20 21.07 -7.86 2.11
C GLU A 20 20.09 -8.00 3.25
N VAL A 21 19.15 -8.96 3.14
CA VAL A 21 18.22 -9.35 4.19
C VAL A 21 18.40 -10.84 4.45
N ASN A 22 18.65 -11.22 5.71
CA ASN A 22 18.88 -12.59 6.11
C ASN A 22 18.46 -12.83 7.57
N GLU A 23 18.59 -14.06 8.03
CA GLU A 23 18.19 -14.51 9.37
C GLU A 23 18.97 -13.78 10.46
N GLU A 24 20.25 -13.54 10.25
CA GLU A 24 21.09 -12.82 11.22
C GLU A 24 20.63 -11.36 11.40
N LEU A 25 20.33 -10.68 10.29
CA LEU A 25 19.74 -9.33 10.34
C LEU A 25 18.41 -9.37 11.06
N ALA A 26 17.53 -10.31 10.74
CA ALA A 26 16.22 -10.44 11.37
C ALA A 26 16.31 -10.69 12.88
N TYR A 27 17.21 -11.57 13.32
CA TYR A 27 17.51 -11.79 14.72
C TYR A 27 17.90 -10.50 15.43
N ARG A 28 18.85 -9.75 14.84
CA ARG A 28 19.32 -8.47 15.41
C ARG A 28 18.21 -7.44 15.47
N VAL A 29 17.41 -7.30 14.41
CA VAL A 29 16.24 -6.41 14.42
C VAL A 29 15.28 -6.75 15.55
N GLY A 30 14.95 -8.04 15.76
CA GLY A 30 14.11 -8.47 16.87
C GLY A 30 14.67 -8.09 18.25
N ARG A 31 15.96 -8.29 18.45
CA ARG A 31 16.67 -7.91 19.69
C ARG A 31 16.61 -6.41 19.96
N ILE A 32 16.90 -5.62 18.91
CA ILE A 32 16.94 -4.17 18.99
C ILE A 32 15.53 -3.63 19.22
N PHE A 33 14.55 -4.14 18.49
CA PHE A 33 13.14 -3.76 18.66
C PHE A 33 12.67 -3.94 20.10
N SER A 34 12.92 -5.11 20.67
CA SER A 34 12.58 -5.43 22.07
C SER A 34 13.18 -4.43 23.05
N ALA A 35 14.44 -4.08 22.85
CA ALA A 35 15.17 -3.16 23.75
C ALA A 35 14.77 -1.70 23.55
N MET A 36 14.73 -1.24 22.28
CA MET A 36 14.50 0.15 21.91
C MET A 36 13.09 0.63 22.27
N PHE A 37 12.08 -0.22 22.09
CA PHE A 37 10.68 0.10 22.38
C PHE A 37 10.18 -0.47 23.70
N ALA A 38 11.05 -1.10 24.50
CA ALA A 38 10.68 -1.80 25.73
C ALA A 38 9.45 -2.71 25.55
N ALA A 39 9.39 -3.38 24.38
CA ALA A 39 8.21 -4.12 23.95
C ALA A 39 8.02 -5.40 24.79
N GLU A 40 6.86 -5.53 25.44
CA GLU A 40 6.47 -6.72 26.19
C GLU A 40 5.80 -7.76 25.29
N THR A 41 5.03 -7.32 24.29
CA THR A 41 4.33 -8.20 23.34
C THR A 41 4.48 -7.66 21.91
N VAL A 42 4.89 -8.54 20.97
CA VAL A 42 5.03 -8.21 19.54
C VAL A 42 4.35 -9.27 18.70
N VAL A 43 3.54 -8.82 17.71
CA VAL A 43 2.94 -9.67 16.68
C VAL A 43 3.92 -9.84 15.54
N VAL A 44 4.07 -11.06 15.04
CA VAL A 44 4.88 -11.35 13.85
C VAL A 44 4.09 -12.20 12.85
N GLY A 45 4.41 -12.06 11.58
CA GLY A 45 3.87 -12.86 10.50
C GLY A 45 4.66 -12.64 9.22
N HIS A 46 4.35 -13.40 8.19
CA HIS A 46 5.06 -13.30 6.91
C HIS A 46 4.11 -13.48 5.72
N ASP A 47 4.50 -12.93 4.58
CA ASP A 47 3.83 -13.16 3.30
C ASP A 47 4.14 -14.57 2.75
N ILE A 48 3.81 -14.78 1.47
CA ILE A 48 3.94 -16.08 0.82
C ILE A 48 5.37 -16.39 0.36
N ARG A 49 6.34 -15.47 0.49
CA ARG A 49 7.72 -15.63 0.00
C ARG A 49 8.42 -16.82 0.66
N LEU A 50 9.17 -17.59 -0.12
CA LEU A 50 9.81 -18.83 0.34
C LEU A 50 10.78 -18.62 1.52
N SER A 51 11.45 -17.47 1.61
CA SER A 51 12.35 -17.12 2.71
C SER A 51 11.61 -16.58 3.96
N GLY A 52 10.29 -16.34 3.88
CA GLY A 52 9.52 -15.67 4.93
C GLY A 52 9.62 -16.38 6.27
N ARG A 53 9.38 -17.70 6.29
CA ARG A 53 9.38 -18.47 7.55
C ARG A 53 10.75 -18.46 8.25
N ALA A 54 11.85 -18.62 7.53
CA ALA A 54 13.20 -18.60 8.12
C ALA A 54 13.53 -17.24 8.75
N ILE A 55 13.13 -16.16 8.09
CA ILE A 55 13.32 -14.79 8.61
C ILE A 55 12.46 -14.56 9.86
N VAL A 56 11.17 -14.98 9.86
CA VAL A 56 10.28 -14.85 11.03
C VAL A 56 10.80 -15.68 12.22
N ASP A 57 11.32 -16.87 11.99
CA ASP A 57 11.86 -17.71 13.07
C ASP A 57 13.05 -17.01 13.75
N ALA A 58 13.99 -16.48 12.98
CA ALA A 58 15.13 -15.75 13.50
C ALA A 58 14.72 -14.43 14.21
N LEU A 59 13.79 -13.68 13.63
CA LEU A 59 13.20 -12.49 14.22
C LEU A 59 12.56 -12.80 15.59
N THR A 60 11.77 -13.87 15.62
CA THR A 60 11.09 -14.39 16.83
C THR A 60 12.10 -14.74 17.92
N GLU A 61 13.18 -15.43 17.56
CA GLU A 61 14.24 -15.75 18.53
C GLU A 61 14.90 -14.47 19.08
N GLY A 62 15.18 -13.50 18.20
CA GLY A 62 15.70 -12.19 18.62
C GLY A 62 14.80 -11.48 19.62
N LEU A 63 13.50 -11.36 19.33
CA LEU A 63 12.50 -10.77 20.24
C LEU A 63 12.45 -11.50 21.58
N ARG A 64 12.40 -12.82 21.57
CA ARG A 64 12.34 -13.65 22.78
C ARG A 64 13.59 -13.54 23.63
N HIS A 65 14.77 -13.47 23.04
CA HIS A 65 16.03 -13.18 23.75
C HIS A 65 16.05 -11.78 24.36
N GLY A 66 15.26 -10.84 23.83
CA GLY A 66 14.97 -9.55 24.44
C GLY A 66 13.99 -9.58 25.62
N GLY A 67 13.37 -10.75 25.88
CA GLY A 67 12.35 -10.94 26.92
C GLY A 67 10.92 -10.63 26.45
N THR A 68 10.70 -10.42 25.15
CA THR A 68 9.41 -10.08 24.55
C THR A 68 8.57 -11.34 24.31
N LYS A 69 7.30 -11.33 24.69
CA LYS A 69 6.30 -12.29 24.23
C LYS A 69 6.05 -12.10 22.76
N VAL A 70 6.16 -13.15 21.96
CA VAL A 70 5.87 -13.12 20.52
C VAL A 70 4.55 -13.81 20.23
N ILE A 71 3.70 -13.15 19.47
CA ILE A 71 2.46 -13.70 18.90
C ILE A 71 2.69 -13.91 17.41
N ASP A 72 2.83 -15.15 16.99
CA ASP A 72 3.00 -15.55 15.58
C ASP A 72 1.63 -15.82 14.97
N ILE A 73 1.21 -14.97 14.02
CA ILE A 73 -0.05 -15.16 13.28
C ILE A 73 0.13 -15.92 11.97
N GLY A 74 1.34 -16.43 11.71
CA GLY A 74 1.65 -17.27 10.55
C GLY A 74 1.71 -16.53 9.23
N GLN A 75 1.25 -17.18 8.17
CA GLN A 75 1.18 -16.59 6.83
C GLN A 75 0.01 -15.62 6.74
N CYS A 76 0.29 -14.37 6.37
CA CYS A 76 -0.67 -13.28 6.40
C CYS A 76 -0.30 -12.17 5.41
N GLY A 77 -1.10 -11.13 5.33
CA GLY A 77 -0.74 -9.89 4.66
C GLY A 77 -0.36 -8.77 5.60
N THR A 78 0.19 -7.72 5.03
CA THR A 78 0.66 -6.55 5.77
C THR A 78 -0.44 -5.96 6.66
N GLU A 79 -1.65 -5.79 6.15
CA GLU A 79 -2.76 -5.21 6.89
C GLU A 79 -3.23 -6.07 8.08
N MET A 80 -3.02 -7.40 8.01
CA MET A 80 -3.35 -8.30 9.15
C MET A 80 -2.41 -8.08 10.33
N ILE A 81 -1.14 -7.73 10.10
CA ILE A 81 -0.22 -7.33 11.18
C ILE A 81 -0.69 -6.04 11.84
N TYR A 82 -1.17 -5.07 11.05
CA TYR A 82 -1.73 -3.82 11.61
C TYR A 82 -2.96 -4.11 12.47
N PHE A 83 -3.90 -4.88 11.91
CA PHE A 83 -5.09 -5.31 12.63
C PHE A 83 -4.75 -6.05 13.93
N ALA A 84 -3.90 -7.09 13.85
CA ALA A 84 -3.54 -7.91 15.00
C ALA A 84 -2.81 -7.10 16.07
N THR A 85 -1.91 -6.17 15.70
CA THR A 85 -1.21 -5.28 16.63
C THR A 85 -2.19 -4.43 17.43
N ALA A 86 -3.19 -3.87 16.79
CA ALA A 86 -4.22 -3.05 17.43
C ALA A 86 -5.21 -3.91 18.22
N HIS A 87 -5.74 -4.98 17.62
CA HIS A 87 -6.77 -5.85 18.20
C HIS A 87 -6.29 -6.56 19.46
N LEU A 88 -5.06 -7.06 19.46
CA LEU A 88 -4.43 -7.75 20.59
C LEU A 88 -3.75 -6.78 21.57
N ASN A 89 -3.84 -5.47 21.36
CA ASN A 89 -3.18 -4.43 22.14
C ASN A 89 -1.68 -4.69 22.33
N ALA A 90 -1.00 -5.20 21.29
CA ALA A 90 0.43 -5.46 21.31
C ALA A 90 1.25 -4.15 21.22
N ASP A 91 2.49 -4.19 21.77
CA ASP A 91 3.40 -3.03 21.76
C ASP A 91 4.03 -2.78 20.39
N GLY A 92 3.92 -3.78 19.49
CA GLY A 92 4.36 -3.64 18.11
C GLY A 92 3.97 -4.83 17.25
N GLY A 93 4.21 -4.67 15.95
CA GLY A 93 4.02 -5.71 14.94
C GLY A 93 5.12 -5.65 13.89
N ILE A 94 5.53 -6.80 13.40
CA ILE A 94 6.53 -6.91 12.35
C ILE A 94 6.05 -7.87 11.26
N MET A 95 5.84 -7.33 10.07
CA MET A 95 5.50 -8.09 8.87
C MET A 95 6.76 -8.41 8.08
N VAL A 96 7.00 -9.68 7.80
CA VAL A 96 8.07 -10.13 6.91
C VAL A 96 7.54 -10.20 5.50
N THR A 97 7.95 -9.27 4.65
CA THR A 97 7.50 -9.11 3.26
C THR A 97 8.44 -8.23 2.44
N ALA A 98 8.37 -8.36 1.13
CA ALA A 98 8.91 -7.38 0.19
C ALA A 98 7.83 -6.91 -0.81
N SER A 99 6.53 -7.01 -0.44
CA SER A 99 5.40 -6.55 -1.25
C SER A 99 5.48 -7.04 -2.71
N HIS A 100 5.59 -6.12 -3.65
CA HIS A 100 5.66 -6.37 -5.09
C HIS A 100 7.09 -6.45 -5.67
N ASN A 101 8.13 -6.47 -4.83
CA ASN A 101 9.50 -6.65 -5.31
C ASN A 101 9.72 -8.05 -5.88
N PRO A 102 10.73 -8.25 -6.76
CA PRO A 102 11.09 -9.56 -7.30
C PRO A 102 11.17 -10.65 -6.22
N LYS A 103 10.99 -11.91 -6.63
CA LYS A 103 10.89 -13.06 -5.70
C LYS A 103 12.14 -13.28 -4.84
N GLU A 104 13.29 -12.80 -5.30
CA GLU A 104 14.58 -12.87 -4.59
C GLU A 104 14.68 -11.88 -3.42
N TYR A 105 13.75 -10.93 -3.34
CA TYR A 105 13.71 -9.95 -2.26
C TYR A 105 12.93 -10.46 -1.06
N ASN A 106 13.29 -9.96 0.11
CA ASN A 106 12.46 -9.99 1.31
C ASN A 106 12.73 -8.75 2.16
N GLY A 107 12.02 -8.60 3.28
CA GLY A 107 12.16 -7.43 4.12
C GLY A 107 11.29 -7.48 5.36
N MET A 108 11.17 -6.34 6.02
CA MET A 108 10.35 -6.20 7.23
C MET A 108 9.68 -4.83 7.25
N LYS A 109 8.36 -4.79 7.45
CA LYS A 109 7.61 -3.59 7.80
C LYS A 109 7.36 -3.62 9.31
N LEU A 110 7.76 -2.56 10.01
CA LEU A 110 7.72 -2.49 11.46
C LEU A 110 6.69 -1.45 11.91
N VAL A 111 5.88 -1.83 12.88
CA VAL A 111 4.97 -0.90 13.56
C VAL A 111 5.12 -1.05 15.08
N ARG A 112 4.92 0.06 15.79
CA ARG A 112 4.82 0.11 17.25
C ARG A 112 3.36 0.11 17.68
N LYS A 113 3.11 0.22 18.99
CA LYS A 113 1.77 0.22 19.59
C LYS A 113 0.78 1.07 18.78
N GLY A 114 -0.45 0.54 18.61
CA GLY A 114 -1.48 1.17 17.80
C GLY A 114 -1.19 1.15 16.29
N ALA A 115 -0.38 0.18 15.83
CA ALA A 115 0.03 0.02 14.43
C ALA A 115 0.70 1.28 13.83
N ARG A 116 1.39 2.08 14.65
CA ARG A 116 2.12 3.26 14.16
C ARG A 116 3.38 2.83 13.43
N PRO A 117 3.62 3.30 12.19
CA PRO A 117 4.78 2.87 11.42
C PRO A 117 6.10 3.33 12.07
N ILE A 118 7.15 2.56 11.82
CA ILE A 118 8.52 2.92 12.14
C ILE A 118 9.23 3.22 10.82
N SER A 119 9.57 4.49 10.61
CA SER A 119 10.30 5.01 9.45
C SER A 119 11.71 5.44 9.82
N GLY A 120 12.48 5.89 8.84
CA GLY A 120 13.81 6.44 9.05
C GLY A 120 13.88 7.51 10.13
N ASP A 121 12.83 8.35 10.20
CA ASP A 121 12.74 9.46 11.16
C ASP A 121 12.20 9.04 12.54
N THR A 122 11.72 7.79 12.67
CA THR A 122 11.05 7.32 13.90
C THR A 122 11.66 6.07 14.51
N GLY A 123 12.91 5.74 14.12
CA GLY A 123 13.71 4.67 14.72
C GLY A 123 14.27 3.64 13.74
N LEU A 124 13.82 3.58 12.49
CA LEU A 124 14.29 2.56 11.54
C LEU A 124 15.77 2.72 11.19
N LYS A 125 16.25 3.97 11.09
CA LYS A 125 17.66 4.26 10.83
C LYS A 125 18.52 3.82 12.01
N GLU A 126 18.12 4.12 13.23
CA GLU A 126 18.83 3.70 14.44
C GLU A 126 18.85 2.18 14.57
N ILE A 127 17.74 1.49 14.25
CA ILE A 127 17.70 0.02 14.21
C ILE A 127 18.76 -0.50 13.24
N GLY A 128 18.87 0.10 12.05
CA GLY A 128 19.87 -0.28 11.04
C GLY A 128 21.30 -0.07 11.50
N GLU A 129 21.60 1.07 12.10
CA GLU A 129 22.93 1.38 12.65
C GLU A 129 23.32 0.41 13.77
N MET A 130 22.41 0.11 14.68
CA MET A 130 22.62 -0.85 15.76
C MET A 130 22.77 -2.28 15.23
N ALA A 131 22.03 -2.67 14.20
CA ALA A 131 22.07 -4.01 13.63
C ALA A 131 23.42 -4.36 13.00
N VAL A 132 24.11 -3.38 12.40
CA VAL A 132 25.43 -3.60 11.77
C VAL A 132 26.60 -3.39 12.73
N ALA A 133 26.35 -2.99 13.97
CA ALA A 133 27.40 -2.74 14.94
C ALA A 133 28.24 -4.01 15.22
N SER A 134 29.56 -3.89 15.18
CA SER A 134 30.52 -5.01 15.38
C SER A 134 30.46 -5.61 16.78
N ASN A 135 30.01 -4.83 17.77
CA ASN A 135 29.87 -5.24 19.16
C ASN A 135 28.46 -5.74 19.51
N PHE A 136 27.66 -6.15 18.51
CA PHE A 136 26.33 -6.69 18.75
C PHE A 136 26.37 -7.95 19.64
N VAL A 137 25.55 -7.98 20.68
CA VAL A 137 25.52 -9.08 21.64
C VAL A 137 24.32 -9.98 21.39
N HIS A 138 24.59 -11.23 21.00
CA HIS A 138 23.56 -12.26 20.76
C HIS A 138 22.97 -12.86 22.05
N ALA A 139 23.66 -12.76 23.18
CA ALA A 139 23.22 -13.35 24.43
C ALA A 139 21.88 -12.77 24.90
N GLN A 140 21.10 -13.60 25.58
CA GLN A 140 19.91 -13.13 26.29
C GLN A 140 20.26 -11.97 27.20
N VAL A 141 19.38 -10.97 27.28
CA VAL A 141 19.61 -9.82 28.16
C VAL A 141 19.70 -10.28 29.60
N ALA A 142 20.80 -9.92 30.28
CA ALA A 142 21.01 -10.28 31.68
C ALA A 142 19.84 -9.79 32.55
N GLY A 143 19.29 -10.72 33.34
CA GLY A 143 18.17 -10.43 34.24
C GLY A 143 16.77 -10.51 33.60
N LYS A 144 16.64 -10.71 32.28
CA LYS A 144 15.35 -10.98 31.64
C LYS A 144 15.16 -12.49 31.41
N THR A 145 13.94 -12.97 31.67
CA THR A 145 13.53 -14.31 31.27
C THR A 145 13.33 -14.34 29.75
N LEU A 146 13.55 -15.52 29.15
CA LEU A 146 13.23 -15.73 27.72
C LEU A 146 11.74 -15.48 27.48
N GLY A 147 11.42 -14.65 26.50
CA GLY A 147 10.04 -14.39 26.08
C GLY A 147 9.33 -15.65 25.58
N THR A 148 8.01 -15.68 25.71
CA THR A 148 7.19 -16.79 25.23
C THR A 148 6.87 -16.65 23.74
N LEU A 149 6.49 -17.76 23.11
CA LEU A 149 5.94 -17.79 21.75
C LEU A 149 4.54 -18.39 21.80
N GLU A 150 3.58 -17.67 21.25
CA GLU A 150 2.21 -18.10 21.08
C GLU A 150 1.84 -18.05 19.61
N LYS A 151 1.10 -19.05 19.11
CA LYS A 151 0.52 -19.02 17.75
C LYS A 151 -0.96 -18.67 17.87
N VAL A 152 -1.40 -17.69 17.10
CA VAL A 152 -2.78 -17.21 17.14
C VAL A 152 -3.35 -17.20 15.73
N ASP A 153 -4.51 -17.84 15.54
CA ASP A 153 -5.30 -17.66 14.33
C ASP A 153 -6.11 -16.36 14.43
N ILE A 154 -5.65 -15.33 13.73
CA ILE A 154 -6.31 -14.01 13.73
C ILE A 154 -7.40 -13.90 12.65
N MET A 155 -7.50 -14.86 11.73
CA MET A 155 -8.39 -14.81 10.57
C MET A 155 -9.85 -14.56 10.94
N PRO A 156 -10.48 -15.28 11.91
CA PRO A 156 -11.90 -15.06 12.23
C PRO A 156 -12.17 -13.62 12.68
N ALA A 157 -11.35 -13.08 13.58
CA ALA A 157 -11.53 -11.71 14.09
C ALA A 157 -11.28 -10.67 12.99
N TYR A 158 -10.32 -10.91 12.12
CA TYR A 158 -10.03 -10.03 11.00
C TYR A 158 -11.17 -10.01 9.97
N ILE A 159 -11.72 -11.16 9.60
CA ILE A 159 -12.90 -11.25 8.70
C ILE A 159 -14.11 -10.53 9.31
N GLU A 160 -14.37 -10.76 10.60
CA GLU A 160 -15.45 -10.06 11.30
C GLU A 160 -15.26 -8.54 11.22
N HIS A 161 -14.05 -8.06 11.46
CA HIS A 161 -13.72 -6.63 11.35
C HIS A 161 -13.93 -6.08 9.93
N LEU A 162 -13.47 -6.78 8.88
CA LEU A 162 -13.69 -6.36 7.48
C LEU A 162 -15.19 -6.21 7.17
N LEU A 163 -16.02 -7.12 7.66
CA LEU A 163 -17.47 -7.09 7.44
C LEU A 163 -18.18 -5.93 8.15
N THR A 164 -17.53 -5.26 9.11
CA THR A 164 -18.11 -4.04 9.73
C THR A 164 -18.09 -2.83 8.82
N TYR A 165 -17.30 -2.83 7.76
CA TYR A 165 -17.21 -1.71 6.82
C TYR A 165 -18.41 -1.61 5.86
N VAL A 166 -19.15 -2.71 5.68
CA VAL A 166 -20.28 -2.81 4.74
C VAL A 166 -21.57 -3.22 5.43
N ASP A 167 -22.67 -2.67 4.95
CA ASP A 167 -24.00 -3.14 5.32
C ASP A 167 -24.37 -4.36 4.45
N LYS A 168 -24.24 -5.56 5.01
CA LYS A 168 -24.54 -6.80 4.30
C LYS A 168 -25.96 -6.87 3.75
N SER A 169 -26.93 -6.15 4.36
CA SER A 169 -28.31 -6.12 3.86
C SER A 169 -28.47 -5.34 2.56
N ALA A 170 -27.53 -4.46 2.24
CA ALA A 170 -27.49 -3.70 1.00
C ALA A 170 -26.82 -4.45 -0.16
N LEU A 171 -26.06 -5.51 0.15
CA LEU A 171 -25.32 -6.26 -0.87
C LEU A 171 -26.29 -7.12 -1.70
N LYS A 172 -26.08 -7.13 -3.01
CA LYS A 172 -26.85 -7.91 -3.99
C LYS A 172 -25.89 -8.84 -4.75
N PRO A 173 -26.42 -9.94 -5.30
CA PRO A 173 -25.59 -10.82 -6.14
C PRO A 173 -24.87 -10.03 -7.25
N MET A 174 -23.58 -10.21 -7.36
CA MET A 174 -22.71 -9.71 -8.41
C MET A 174 -21.68 -10.79 -8.75
N LYS A 175 -21.20 -10.79 -9.99
CA LYS A 175 -20.07 -11.62 -10.40
C LYS A 175 -18.79 -10.82 -10.33
N ILE A 176 -17.83 -11.30 -9.56
CA ILE A 176 -16.57 -10.61 -9.30
C ILE A 176 -15.39 -11.51 -9.68
N VAL A 177 -14.50 -11.01 -10.55
CA VAL A 177 -13.20 -11.63 -10.79
C VAL A 177 -12.25 -11.23 -9.68
N ALA A 178 -11.62 -12.20 -9.01
CA ALA A 178 -10.64 -11.97 -7.96
C ALA A 178 -9.28 -12.53 -8.38
N ASN A 179 -8.26 -11.68 -8.44
CA ASN A 179 -6.89 -12.04 -8.81
C ASN A 179 -5.88 -11.71 -7.69
N PRO A 180 -5.62 -12.62 -6.77
CA PRO A 180 -4.55 -12.51 -5.78
C PRO A 180 -3.13 -12.58 -6.35
N GLY A 181 -2.94 -12.97 -7.61
CA GLY A 181 -1.62 -13.09 -8.24
C GLY A 181 -0.69 -14.10 -7.55
N ASN A 182 -1.23 -15.19 -7.01
CA ASN A 182 -0.56 -16.14 -6.13
C ASN A 182 -0.05 -15.52 -4.82
N GLY A 183 -0.52 -14.32 -4.46
CA GLY A 183 -0.21 -13.62 -3.22
C GLY A 183 -1.10 -14.03 -2.04
N GLY A 184 -0.92 -13.33 -0.90
CA GLY A 184 -1.62 -13.63 0.35
C GLY A 184 -3.14 -13.37 0.31
N ALA A 185 -3.63 -12.52 -0.59
CA ALA A 185 -5.05 -12.17 -0.69
C ALA A 185 -5.96 -13.38 -0.95
N GLY A 186 -5.44 -14.45 -1.60
CA GLY A 186 -6.20 -15.67 -1.85
C GLY A 186 -6.70 -16.34 -0.58
N LEU A 187 -5.91 -16.32 0.50
CA LEU A 187 -6.32 -16.87 1.80
C LEU A 187 -7.51 -16.13 2.37
N ILE A 188 -7.49 -14.80 2.27
CA ILE A 188 -8.55 -13.95 2.81
C ILE A 188 -9.83 -14.10 1.99
N MET A 189 -9.70 -14.10 0.67
CA MET A 189 -10.84 -14.23 -0.24
C MET A 189 -11.59 -15.54 -0.04
N LYS A 190 -10.90 -16.66 0.22
CA LYS A 190 -11.53 -17.97 0.53
C LYS A 190 -12.43 -17.91 1.76
N GLU A 191 -12.05 -17.15 2.78
CA GLU A 191 -12.86 -17.00 3.99
C GLU A 191 -13.94 -15.93 3.82
N LEU A 192 -13.60 -14.76 3.29
CA LEU A 192 -14.50 -13.62 3.14
C LEU A 192 -15.67 -13.93 2.21
N ALA A 193 -15.43 -14.68 1.12
CA ALA A 193 -16.45 -15.10 0.17
C ALA A 193 -17.62 -15.87 0.80
N LYS A 194 -17.38 -16.60 1.90
CA LYS A 194 -18.43 -17.35 2.61
C LYS A 194 -19.50 -16.45 3.26
N HIS A 195 -19.19 -15.17 3.42
CA HIS A 195 -20.04 -14.19 4.11
C HIS A 195 -20.72 -13.19 3.19
N LEU A 196 -20.44 -13.25 1.88
CA LEU A 196 -20.89 -12.30 0.87
C LEU A 196 -21.80 -12.97 -0.17
N PRO A 197 -22.80 -12.26 -0.73
CA PRO A 197 -23.72 -12.83 -1.72
C PRO A 197 -23.15 -12.84 -3.15
N PHE A 198 -21.82 -12.69 -3.32
CA PHE A 198 -21.16 -12.54 -4.61
C PHE A 198 -20.73 -13.89 -5.19
N GLU A 199 -20.78 -14.02 -6.52
CA GLU A 199 -20.18 -15.10 -7.28
C GLU A 199 -18.73 -14.71 -7.60
N PHE A 200 -17.74 -15.40 -7.03
CA PHE A 200 -16.34 -15.14 -7.29
C PHE A 200 -15.78 -16.07 -8.37
N VAL A 201 -15.16 -15.46 -9.39
CA VAL A 201 -14.31 -16.14 -10.36
C VAL A 201 -12.86 -15.86 -9.98
N SER A 202 -12.24 -16.80 -9.28
CA SER A 202 -10.86 -16.64 -8.81
C SER A 202 -9.85 -17.11 -9.83
N ILE A 203 -8.77 -16.35 -10.01
CA ILE A 203 -7.59 -16.74 -10.78
C ILE A 203 -6.34 -16.52 -9.95
N PHE A 204 -5.35 -17.39 -10.09
CA PHE A 204 -4.08 -17.34 -9.34
C PHE A 204 -4.30 -17.20 -7.82
N ASP A 205 -5.33 -17.87 -7.29
CA ASP A 205 -5.80 -17.73 -5.91
C ASP A 205 -5.05 -18.60 -4.89
N GLU A 206 -4.30 -19.61 -5.35
CA GLU A 206 -3.44 -20.38 -4.47
C GLU A 206 -2.14 -19.64 -4.18
N PRO A 207 -1.82 -19.37 -2.90
CA PRO A 207 -0.57 -18.71 -2.52
C PRO A 207 0.64 -19.53 -2.95
N ASP A 208 1.57 -18.92 -3.70
CA ASP A 208 2.79 -19.56 -4.16
C ASP A 208 3.96 -18.58 -4.21
N GLY A 209 4.90 -18.72 -3.28
CA GLY A 209 6.09 -17.87 -3.17
C GLY A 209 7.10 -18.02 -4.32
N SER A 210 6.90 -18.96 -5.25
CA SER A 210 7.68 -19.02 -6.49
C SER A 210 7.20 -18.03 -7.55
N PHE A 211 5.99 -17.47 -7.38
CA PHE A 211 5.32 -16.55 -8.30
C PHE A 211 5.28 -17.05 -9.75
N PRO A 212 4.62 -18.18 -10.01
CA PRO A 212 4.63 -18.81 -11.33
C PRO A 212 4.01 -17.94 -12.43
N ASN A 213 3.15 -16.99 -12.06
CA ASN A 213 2.52 -16.03 -12.97
C ASN A 213 3.13 -14.61 -12.88
N GLY A 214 4.36 -14.51 -12.35
CA GLY A 214 5.01 -13.23 -12.06
C GLY A 214 4.63 -12.67 -10.69
N VAL A 215 5.44 -11.76 -10.18
CA VAL A 215 5.14 -11.08 -8.91
C VAL A 215 3.96 -10.13 -9.12
N PRO A 216 2.89 -10.22 -8.31
CA PRO A 216 1.70 -9.41 -8.52
C PRO A 216 2.00 -7.92 -8.24
N ASN A 217 1.85 -7.12 -9.28
CA ASN A 217 1.95 -5.67 -9.25
C ASN A 217 1.01 -5.07 -10.32
N PRO A 218 -0.29 -4.95 -10.06
CA PRO A 218 -1.27 -4.52 -11.06
C PRO A 218 -1.13 -3.05 -11.52
N ILE A 219 -0.27 -2.26 -10.86
CA ILE A 219 0.06 -0.91 -11.32
C ILE A 219 0.77 -0.96 -12.69
N LEU A 220 1.54 -2.03 -12.94
CA LEU A 220 2.22 -2.25 -14.20
C LEU A 220 1.24 -2.78 -15.26
N MET A 221 1.21 -2.14 -16.43
CA MET A 221 0.28 -2.49 -17.51
C MET A 221 0.32 -3.98 -17.92
N PRO A 222 1.48 -4.64 -18.05
CA PRO A 222 1.54 -6.05 -18.44
C PRO A 222 0.81 -6.98 -17.45
N ASN A 223 0.72 -6.61 -16.18
CA ASN A 223 0.09 -7.43 -15.13
C ASN A 223 -1.44 -7.26 -15.06
N ARG A 224 -2.02 -6.33 -15.84
CA ARG A 224 -3.46 -6.05 -15.85
C ARG A 224 -4.24 -7.04 -16.71
N GLU A 225 -3.65 -7.52 -17.81
CA GLU A 225 -4.35 -8.32 -18.84
C GLU A 225 -4.94 -9.62 -18.30
N ALA A 226 -4.29 -10.29 -17.37
CA ALA A 226 -4.80 -11.54 -16.80
C ALA A 226 -6.18 -11.33 -16.14
N THR A 227 -6.36 -10.26 -15.37
CA THR A 227 -7.64 -9.91 -14.75
C THR A 227 -8.65 -9.43 -15.79
N ALA A 228 -8.25 -8.48 -16.64
CA ALA A 228 -9.10 -7.88 -17.67
C ALA A 228 -9.67 -8.93 -18.62
N LYS A 229 -8.86 -9.90 -19.04
CA LYS A 229 -9.30 -11.01 -19.90
C LYS A 229 -10.43 -11.80 -19.27
N VAL A 230 -10.31 -12.19 -18.00
CA VAL A 230 -11.32 -13.00 -17.31
C VAL A 230 -12.59 -12.20 -17.05
N VAL A 231 -12.50 -10.89 -16.75
CA VAL A 231 -13.66 -10.01 -16.69
C VAL A 231 -14.45 -10.05 -18.01
N ARG A 232 -13.77 -9.87 -19.15
CA ARG A 232 -14.39 -9.93 -20.49
C ARG A 232 -15.01 -11.31 -20.78
N GLU A 233 -14.29 -12.38 -20.51
CA GLU A 233 -14.75 -13.75 -20.81
C GLU A 233 -15.93 -14.21 -19.98
N THR A 234 -16.05 -13.73 -18.74
CA THR A 234 -17.09 -14.13 -17.80
C THR A 234 -18.25 -13.16 -17.72
N GLY A 235 -18.10 -11.96 -18.29
CA GLY A 235 -19.07 -10.87 -18.14
C GLY A 235 -19.24 -10.45 -16.68
N ALA A 236 -18.13 -10.40 -15.92
CA ALA A 236 -18.16 -10.03 -14.52
C ALA A 236 -18.51 -8.54 -14.34
N ASP A 237 -19.15 -8.21 -13.23
CA ASP A 237 -19.54 -6.84 -12.88
C ASP A 237 -18.35 -6.02 -12.36
N LEU A 238 -17.35 -6.70 -11.80
CA LEU A 238 -16.18 -6.09 -11.18
C LEU A 238 -14.98 -7.04 -11.28
N GLY A 239 -13.80 -6.49 -11.57
CA GLY A 239 -12.52 -7.18 -11.42
C GLY A 239 -11.71 -6.57 -10.28
N ILE A 240 -11.03 -7.42 -9.51
CA ILE A 240 -10.18 -7.01 -8.40
C ILE A 240 -8.82 -7.71 -8.52
N ALA A 241 -7.74 -6.96 -8.34
CA ALA A 241 -6.41 -7.51 -8.23
C ALA A 241 -5.67 -6.88 -7.04
N TRP A 242 -4.74 -7.61 -6.44
CA TRP A 242 -3.93 -7.16 -5.31
C TRP A 242 -2.44 -7.30 -5.63
N ASP A 243 -1.62 -6.62 -4.87
CA ASP A 243 -0.18 -6.88 -4.83
C ASP A 243 0.19 -8.00 -3.84
N GLY A 244 1.47 -8.33 -3.72
CA GLY A 244 1.91 -9.57 -3.05
C GLY A 244 1.52 -9.70 -1.59
N ASP A 245 1.56 -8.62 -0.82
CA ASP A 245 1.17 -8.56 0.58
C ASP A 245 -0.19 -7.88 0.81
N PHE A 246 -0.93 -7.66 -0.27
CA PHE A 246 -2.31 -7.19 -0.41
C PHE A 246 -2.69 -5.94 0.41
N ASP A 247 -1.75 -5.04 0.64
CA ASP A 247 -2.08 -3.74 1.21
C ASP A 247 -2.57 -2.73 0.17
N ARG A 248 -2.64 -3.14 -1.11
CA ARG A 248 -3.20 -2.37 -2.24
C ARG A 248 -4.24 -3.16 -3.01
N CYS A 249 -5.28 -2.45 -3.45
CA CYS A 249 -6.41 -2.99 -4.21
C CYS A 249 -6.58 -2.24 -5.53
N PHE A 250 -6.65 -2.97 -6.63
CA PHE A 250 -6.81 -2.45 -7.99
C PHE A 250 -8.10 -2.96 -8.60
N LEU A 251 -8.87 -2.07 -9.21
CA LEU A 251 -10.20 -2.37 -9.71
C LEU A 251 -10.27 -2.28 -11.23
N PHE A 252 -11.10 -3.16 -11.79
CA PHE A 252 -11.45 -3.19 -13.21
C PHE A 252 -12.97 -3.10 -13.30
N ASP A 253 -13.48 -2.28 -14.21
CA ASP A 253 -14.91 -2.18 -14.45
C ASP A 253 -15.45 -3.38 -15.25
N GLU A 254 -16.75 -3.38 -15.50
CA GLU A 254 -17.45 -4.43 -16.27
C GLU A 254 -17.06 -4.48 -17.75
N ASN A 255 -16.35 -3.45 -18.26
CA ASN A 255 -15.77 -3.43 -19.60
C ASN A 255 -14.33 -3.94 -19.59
N ALA A 256 -13.84 -4.39 -18.42
CA ALA A 256 -12.47 -4.80 -18.17
C ALA A 256 -11.44 -3.65 -18.29
N GLU A 257 -11.89 -2.41 -18.16
CA GLU A 257 -11.01 -1.25 -18.10
C GLU A 257 -10.44 -1.09 -16.69
N PHE A 258 -9.13 -0.91 -16.59
CA PHE A 258 -8.45 -0.64 -15.32
C PHE A 258 -8.80 0.76 -14.83
N ILE A 259 -9.26 0.86 -13.59
CA ILE A 259 -9.58 2.15 -12.96
C ILE A 259 -8.37 2.65 -12.19
N GLU A 260 -7.81 3.78 -12.63
CA GLU A 260 -6.68 4.39 -11.92
C GLU A 260 -7.07 4.70 -10.46
N GLY A 261 -6.14 4.39 -9.52
CA GLY A 261 -6.38 4.60 -8.09
C GLY A 261 -6.81 6.02 -7.74
N TYR A 262 -6.38 7.00 -8.51
CA TYR A 262 -6.79 8.40 -8.43
C TYR A 262 -8.32 8.59 -8.41
N TYR A 263 -9.06 7.88 -9.29
CA TYR A 263 -10.53 7.97 -9.33
C TYR A 263 -11.17 7.21 -8.17
N ILE A 264 -10.58 6.10 -7.74
CA ILE A 264 -11.05 5.33 -6.59
C ILE A 264 -10.88 6.14 -5.29
N VAL A 265 -9.78 6.89 -5.13
CA VAL A 265 -9.60 7.81 -4.00
C VAL A 265 -10.75 8.82 -3.94
N GLY A 266 -11.11 9.45 -5.06
CA GLY A 266 -12.24 10.37 -5.12
C GLY A 266 -13.57 9.69 -4.83
N LEU A 267 -13.84 8.52 -5.42
CA LEU A 267 -15.08 7.76 -5.21
C LEU A 267 -15.28 7.38 -3.74
N LEU A 268 -14.22 6.91 -3.08
CA LEU A 268 -14.29 6.57 -1.65
C LEU A 268 -14.37 7.83 -0.77
N ALA A 269 -13.74 8.94 -1.14
CA ALA A 269 -13.91 10.22 -0.45
C ALA A 269 -15.40 10.62 -0.42
N GLU A 270 -16.11 10.51 -1.56
CA GLU A 270 -17.55 10.76 -1.65
C GLU A 270 -18.35 9.83 -0.70
N VAL A 271 -18.04 8.52 -0.69
CA VAL A 271 -18.69 7.55 0.21
C VAL A 271 -18.51 7.94 1.68
N PHE A 272 -17.32 8.35 2.07
CA PHE A 272 -17.06 8.73 3.46
C PHE A 272 -17.69 10.07 3.83
N LEU A 273 -17.74 11.04 2.93
CA LEU A 273 -18.42 12.34 3.17
C LEU A 273 -19.94 12.19 3.29
N LEU A 274 -20.55 11.20 2.60
CA LEU A 274 -21.95 10.88 2.81
C LEU A 274 -22.23 10.31 4.21
N LYS A 275 -21.28 9.57 4.80
CA LYS A 275 -21.39 9.01 6.16
C LYS A 275 -21.04 10.05 7.24
N GLU A 276 -20.04 10.90 7.01
CA GLU A 276 -19.56 11.91 7.96
C GLU A 276 -19.31 13.23 7.22
N PRO A 277 -20.36 14.07 7.06
CA PRO A 277 -20.23 15.38 6.39
C PRO A 277 -19.21 16.29 7.08
N GLY A 278 -18.38 16.97 6.29
CA GLY A 278 -17.34 17.85 6.82
C GLY A 278 -16.06 17.13 7.28
N ALA A 279 -15.97 15.81 7.06
CA ALA A 279 -14.79 15.05 7.44
C ALA A 279 -13.54 15.50 6.67
N LYS A 280 -12.39 15.30 7.30
CA LYS A 280 -11.08 15.47 6.66
C LYS A 280 -10.77 14.26 5.79
N ILE A 281 -10.40 14.52 4.54
CA ILE A 281 -10.00 13.51 3.56
C ILE A 281 -8.57 13.81 3.11
N MET A 282 -7.72 12.79 3.14
CA MET A 282 -6.32 12.93 2.77
C MET A 282 -6.07 12.33 1.38
N TYR A 283 -5.19 12.97 0.63
CA TYR A 283 -4.71 12.51 -0.67
C TYR A 283 -3.27 12.96 -0.92
N ASP A 284 -2.61 12.24 -1.84
CA ASP A 284 -1.23 12.57 -2.23
C ASP A 284 -1.21 13.68 -3.32
N PRO A 285 -0.08 14.40 -3.48
CA PRO A 285 -0.01 15.58 -4.34
C PRO A 285 0.21 15.25 -5.82
N ARG A 286 0.32 13.98 -6.21
CA ARG A 286 0.60 13.58 -7.60
C ARG A 286 -0.52 13.96 -8.55
N LEU A 287 -1.76 13.59 -8.22
CA LEU A 287 -2.99 13.92 -8.93
C LEU A 287 -4.03 14.37 -7.90
N THR A 288 -4.60 15.59 -8.04
CA THR A 288 -5.37 16.21 -6.95
C THR A 288 -6.75 16.68 -7.36
N TRP A 289 -6.93 17.17 -8.58
CA TRP A 289 -8.14 17.91 -8.98
C TRP A 289 -9.44 17.14 -8.88
N ASN A 290 -9.43 15.83 -9.18
CA ASN A 290 -10.62 15.00 -9.00
C ASN A 290 -11.08 15.00 -7.55
N THR A 291 -10.16 14.72 -6.63
CA THR A 291 -10.46 14.65 -5.19
C THR A 291 -10.83 16.02 -4.66
N GLU A 292 -10.08 17.07 -5.00
CA GLU A 292 -10.36 18.46 -4.59
C GLU A 292 -11.75 18.93 -5.02
N ALA A 293 -12.15 18.65 -6.27
CA ALA A 293 -13.48 19.02 -6.76
C ALA A 293 -14.63 18.26 -6.05
N ILE A 294 -14.37 17.02 -5.60
CA ILE A 294 -15.34 16.26 -4.78
C ILE A 294 -15.44 16.89 -3.38
N LEU A 295 -14.31 17.21 -2.76
CA LEU A 295 -14.28 17.84 -1.43
C LEU A 295 -14.96 19.19 -1.44
N GLU A 296 -14.73 20.02 -2.47
CA GLU A 296 -15.41 21.31 -2.64
C GLU A 296 -16.93 21.13 -2.80
N ARG A 297 -17.38 20.19 -3.63
CA ARG A 297 -18.80 19.91 -3.87
C ARG A 297 -19.50 19.40 -2.60
N ASP A 298 -18.87 18.48 -1.87
CA ASP A 298 -19.51 17.73 -0.77
C ASP A 298 -19.14 18.24 0.62
N GLY A 299 -18.39 19.36 0.68
CA GLY A 299 -18.04 20.04 1.93
C GLY A 299 -16.99 19.31 2.77
N GLY A 300 -16.12 18.51 2.15
CA GLY A 300 -15.02 17.85 2.82
C GLY A 300 -13.84 18.79 3.08
N VAL A 301 -13.01 18.46 4.06
CA VAL A 301 -11.80 19.22 4.39
C VAL A 301 -10.57 18.55 3.79
N PRO A 302 -9.85 19.19 2.85
CA PRO A 302 -8.69 18.63 2.19
C PRO A 302 -7.48 18.55 3.11
N VAL A 303 -6.77 17.43 3.09
CA VAL A 303 -5.46 17.25 3.74
C VAL A 303 -4.50 16.66 2.72
N ARG A 304 -3.54 17.45 2.24
CA ARG A 304 -2.49 16.93 1.35
C ARG A 304 -1.31 16.38 2.16
N CYS A 305 -0.76 15.27 1.72
CA CYS A 305 0.40 14.64 2.36
C CYS A 305 1.32 14.04 1.28
N LYS A 306 2.63 14.15 1.48
CA LYS A 306 3.58 13.48 0.59
C LYS A 306 3.34 11.98 0.54
N SER A 307 3.56 11.36 -0.61
CA SER A 307 3.32 9.93 -0.82
C SER A 307 4.27 9.05 -0.01
N GLY A 308 3.76 7.86 0.33
CA GLY A 308 4.45 6.84 1.10
C GLY A 308 3.70 6.47 2.38
N HIS A 309 3.40 5.18 2.52
CA HIS A 309 2.47 4.66 3.52
C HIS A 309 2.78 5.08 4.97
N ALA A 310 4.06 5.22 5.34
CA ALA A 310 4.44 5.64 6.69
C ALA A 310 4.10 7.11 6.95
N PHE A 311 4.35 7.98 5.97
CA PHE A 311 4.03 9.41 6.07
C PHE A 311 2.52 9.64 6.08
N MET A 312 1.80 8.95 5.19
CA MET A 312 0.35 9.02 5.10
C MET A 312 -0.31 8.61 6.43
N LYS A 313 0.09 7.49 7.03
CA LYS A 313 -0.43 7.01 8.32
C LYS A 313 -0.18 8.00 9.47
N GLU A 314 0.99 8.61 9.51
CA GLU A 314 1.30 9.60 10.56
C GLU A 314 0.55 10.92 10.33
N CYS A 315 0.45 11.38 9.09
CA CYS A 315 -0.32 12.56 8.70
C CYS A 315 -1.82 12.40 9.07
N MET A 316 -2.41 11.21 8.81
CA MET A 316 -3.79 10.91 9.19
C MET A 316 -4.01 11.05 10.70
N ARG A 317 -3.09 10.49 11.51
CA ARG A 317 -3.20 10.56 12.99
C ARG A 317 -3.09 11.98 13.50
N GLN A 318 -2.11 12.74 12.98
CA GLN A 318 -1.87 14.13 13.40
C GLN A 318 -3.05 15.05 13.06
N ASN A 319 -3.75 14.78 11.98
CA ASN A 319 -4.85 15.60 11.47
C ASN A 319 -6.23 15.00 11.78
N GLU A 320 -6.33 13.83 12.41
CA GLU A 320 -7.60 13.13 12.65
C GLU A 320 -8.42 12.90 11.39
N VAL A 321 -7.75 12.43 10.32
CA VAL A 321 -8.35 12.21 9.01
C VAL A 321 -9.22 10.95 9.03
N LEU A 322 -10.42 11.03 8.46
CA LEU A 322 -11.36 9.90 8.37
C LEU A 322 -10.92 8.83 7.38
N TYR A 323 -10.57 9.29 6.17
CA TYR A 323 -10.14 8.45 5.06
C TYR A 323 -9.02 9.15 4.30
N GLY A 324 -8.07 8.36 3.81
CA GLY A 324 -7.01 8.83 2.94
C GLY A 324 -6.73 7.85 1.82
N GLY A 325 -6.22 8.36 0.69
CA GLY A 325 -5.85 7.51 -0.43
C GLY A 325 -4.66 8.04 -1.22
N GLU A 326 -3.94 7.10 -1.82
CA GLU A 326 -2.89 7.38 -2.80
C GLU A 326 -3.30 6.87 -4.17
N MET A 327 -2.90 7.55 -5.23
CA MET A 327 -3.14 7.07 -6.59
C MET A 327 -2.49 5.70 -6.87
N SER A 328 -1.52 5.28 -6.05
CA SER A 328 -0.89 3.97 -6.10
C SER A 328 -1.73 2.84 -5.47
N ALA A 329 -3.01 3.12 -5.18
CA ALA A 329 -4.00 2.20 -4.64
C ALA A 329 -3.80 1.78 -3.17
N HIS A 330 -3.04 2.55 -2.38
CA HIS A 330 -3.13 2.49 -0.93
C HIS A 330 -4.33 3.30 -0.45
N HIS A 331 -5.16 2.71 0.39
CA HIS A 331 -6.34 3.35 0.99
C HIS A 331 -6.28 3.17 2.51
N TYR A 332 -6.34 4.27 3.24
CA TYR A 332 -6.12 4.38 4.67
C TYR A 332 -7.42 4.73 5.39
N PHE A 333 -7.68 4.10 6.53
CA PHE A 333 -8.94 4.25 7.24
C PHE A 333 -8.69 4.56 8.73
N ARG A 334 -9.35 5.61 9.26
CA ARG A 334 -9.30 5.96 10.68
C ARG A 334 -9.64 4.75 11.56
N ASP A 335 -10.72 4.07 11.21
CA ASP A 335 -11.27 2.95 11.99
C ASP A 335 -10.49 1.65 11.78
N PHE A 336 -9.51 1.65 10.86
CA PHE A 336 -8.47 0.61 10.71
C PHE A 336 -7.12 1.06 11.32
N SER A 337 -7.16 1.74 12.46
CA SER A 337 -5.97 2.28 13.12
C SER A 337 -5.14 3.20 12.22
N TYR A 338 -5.79 3.96 11.33
CA TYR A 338 -5.16 4.83 10.33
C TYR A 338 -4.20 4.09 9.38
N CYS A 339 -4.39 2.80 9.21
CA CYS A 339 -3.57 1.98 8.33
C CYS A 339 -4.26 1.74 6.98
N ASP A 340 -3.44 1.34 6.02
CA ASP A 340 -3.88 0.92 4.70
C ASP A 340 -4.45 -0.50 4.72
N SER A 341 -5.40 -0.72 3.82
CA SER A 341 -6.01 -2.02 3.55
C SER A 341 -6.30 -2.17 2.07
N GLY A 342 -5.99 -3.31 1.50
CA GLY A 342 -6.44 -3.70 0.15
C GLY A 342 -7.75 -4.49 0.18
N MET A 343 -8.25 -4.90 1.36
CA MET A 343 -9.51 -5.62 1.46
C MET A 343 -10.73 -4.70 1.63
N ILE A 344 -10.59 -3.58 2.30
CA ILE A 344 -11.70 -2.64 2.57
C ILE A 344 -12.17 -1.90 1.31
N PRO A 345 -11.31 -1.39 0.41
CA PRO A 345 -11.74 -0.55 -0.71
C PRO A 345 -12.75 -1.21 -1.64
N TRP A 346 -12.48 -2.43 -2.07
CA TRP A 346 -13.38 -3.13 -2.99
C TRP A 346 -14.73 -3.49 -2.36
N LEU A 347 -14.76 -3.80 -1.05
CA LEU A 347 -16.00 -4.02 -0.31
C LEU A 347 -16.88 -2.77 -0.33
N LEU A 348 -16.31 -1.59 -0.08
CA LEU A 348 -17.01 -0.31 -0.11
C LEU A 348 -17.52 0.02 -1.52
N VAL A 349 -16.70 -0.22 -2.56
CA VAL A 349 -17.10 -0.02 -3.96
C VAL A 349 -18.23 -0.98 -4.34
N ALA A 350 -18.13 -2.25 -3.97
CA ALA A 350 -19.18 -3.23 -4.23
C ALA A 350 -20.51 -2.86 -3.53
N GLU A 351 -20.45 -2.37 -2.28
CA GLU A 351 -21.63 -1.85 -1.59
C GLU A 351 -22.22 -0.65 -2.33
N LEU A 352 -21.39 0.30 -2.76
CA LEU A 352 -21.84 1.48 -3.50
C LEU A 352 -22.52 1.10 -4.82
N MET A 353 -21.96 0.15 -5.58
CA MET A 353 -22.57 -0.40 -6.80
C MET A 353 -23.93 -1.03 -6.49
N CYS A 354 -24.03 -1.83 -5.44
CA CYS A 354 -25.28 -2.45 -5.02
C CYS A 354 -26.38 -1.44 -4.62
N ARG A 355 -25.99 -0.39 -3.88
CA ARG A 355 -26.90 0.66 -3.41
C ARG A 355 -27.37 1.57 -4.53
N SER A 356 -26.48 2.00 -5.39
CA SER A 356 -26.79 2.91 -6.50
C SER A 356 -27.45 2.20 -7.68
N GLY A 357 -27.24 0.89 -7.83
CA GLY A 357 -27.62 0.11 -9.01
C GLY A 357 -26.84 0.48 -10.26
N LYS A 358 -25.70 1.20 -10.10
CA LYS A 358 -24.82 1.64 -11.19
C LYS A 358 -23.63 0.70 -11.32
N LYS A 359 -23.12 0.59 -12.53
CA LYS A 359 -21.84 -0.07 -12.83
C LYS A 359 -20.66 0.79 -12.42
N LEU A 360 -19.47 0.19 -12.25
CA LEU A 360 -18.29 0.95 -11.85
C LEU A 360 -17.92 2.00 -12.89
N SER A 361 -18.00 1.67 -14.19
CA SER A 361 -17.77 2.64 -15.28
C SER A 361 -18.68 3.87 -15.21
N GLU A 362 -19.94 3.69 -14.80
CA GLU A 362 -20.90 4.79 -14.63
C GLU A 362 -20.62 5.65 -13.40
N LEU A 363 -20.05 5.03 -12.33
CA LEU A 363 -19.68 5.74 -11.10
C LEU A 363 -18.45 6.65 -11.31
N VAL A 364 -17.49 6.20 -12.13
CA VAL A 364 -16.23 6.95 -12.32
C VAL A 364 -16.19 7.72 -13.65
N GLY A 365 -17.00 7.36 -14.65
CA GLY A 365 -16.88 7.86 -16.01
C GLY A 365 -16.92 9.39 -16.14
N ALA A 366 -17.88 10.04 -15.48
CA ALA A 366 -17.96 11.50 -15.48
C ALA A 366 -16.71 12.16 -14.87
N ARG A 367 -16.05 11.51 -13.92
CA ARG A 367 -14.83 12.01 -13.28
C ARG A 367 -13.61 11.80 -14.17
N VAL A 368 -13.56 10.66 -14.89
CA VAL A 368 -12.53 10.38 -15.90
C VAL A 368 -12.58 11.39 -17.04
N ASP A 369 -13.78 11.75 -17.50
CA ASP A 369 -13.94 12.76 -18.54
C ASP A 369 -13.63 14.18 -18.04
N MET A 370 -13.96 14.49 -16.79
CA MET A 370 -13.73 15.81 -16.18
C MET A 370 -12.25 16.04 -15.84
N PHE A 371 -11.54 15.02 -15.42
CA PHE A 371 -10.13 15.08 -14.98
C PHE A 371 -9.33 13.92 -15.58
N PRO A 372 -9.12 13.88 -16.92
CA PRO A 372 -8.30 12.83 -17.51
C PRO A 372 -6.86 12.93 -16.99
N CYS A 373 -6.23 11.79 -16.76
CA CYS A 373 -4.87 11.71 -16.26
C CYS A 373 -4.02 10.70 -17.03
N SER A 374 -2.69 10.87 -16.94
CA SER A 374 -1.71 9.98 -17.61
C SER A 374 -1.52 8.63 -16.90
N GLY A 375 -2.02 8.47 -15.69
CA GLY A 375 -1.50 7.45 -14.79
C GLY A 375 -0.07 7.77 -14.34
N GLU A 376 0.63 6.78 -13.77
CA GLU A 376 2.04 6.93 -13.37
C GLU A 376 2.95 6.42 -14.49
N ILE A 377 3.85 7.29 -15.00
CA ILE A 377 4.84 6.95 -16.02
C ILE A 377 6.22 6.93 -15.39
N ASN A 378 6.92 5.80 -15.51
CA ASN A 378 8.23 5.58 -14.91
C ASN A 378 9.34 5.70 -15.97
N ARG A 379 10.44 6.41 -15.64
CA ARG A 379 11.62 6.57 -16.49
C ARG A 379 12.91 6.33 -15.70
N LYS A 380 13.79 5.50 -16.25
CA LYS A 380 15.17 5.37 -15.75
C LYS A 380 15.99 6.52 -16.29
N VAL A 381 16.61 7.28 -15.39
CA VAL A 381 17.41 8.48 -15.74
C VAL A 381 18.72 8.48 -14.97
N ASP A 382 19.75 9.11 -15.56
CA ASP A 382 21.09 9.17 -14.95
C ASP A 382 21.18 10.29 -13.90
N ASP A 383 20.56 11.45 -14.16
CA ASP A 383 20.64 12.64 -13.27
C ASP A 383 19.25 13.24 -13.04
N SER A 384 18.56 12.68 -12.07
CA SER A 384 17.21 13.15 -11.69
C SER A 384 17.22 14.57 -11.11
N ALA A 385 18.32 15.00 -10.48
CA ALA A 385 18.40 16.33 -9.87
C ALA A 385 18.52 17.43 -10.96
N ALA A 386 19.34 17.20 -11.98
CA ALA A 386 19.43 18.12 -13.12
C ALA A 386 18.11 18.22 -13.89
N ILE A 387 17.40 17.09 -14.07
CA ILE A 387 16.12 17.06 -14.76
C ILE A 387 15.06 17.86 -13.96
N LEU A 388 14.97 17.66 -12.63
CA LEU A 388 14.06 18.42 -11.78
C LEU A 388 14.35 19.92 -11.86
N ALA A 389 15.61 20.33 -11.84
CA ALA A 389 16.00 21.74 -11.96
C ALA A 389 15.62 22.34 -13.34
N ALA A 390 15.80 21.57 -14.41
CA ALA A 390 15.40 22.01 -15.76
C ALA A 390 13.87 22.17 -15.89
N LEU A 391 13.10 21.25 -15.31
CA LEU A 391 11.63 21.36 -15.28
C LEU A 391 11.18 22.55 -14.42
N GLU A 392 11.81 22.78 -13.26
CA GLU A 392 11.51 23.92 -12.40
C GLU A 392 11.76 25.25 -13.10
N GLU A 393 12.86 25.38 -13.86
CA GLU A 393 13.20 26.56 -14.64
C GLU A 393 12.23 26.75 -15.83
N LYS A 394 11.97 25.69 -16.58
CA LYS A 394 11.12 25.76 -17.78
C LYS A 394 9.67 26.16 -17.45
N TYR A 395 9.16 25.66 -16.33
CA TYR A 395 7.78 25.93 -15.90
C TYR A 395 7.70 26.89 -14.70
N ALA A 396 8.64 27.85 -14.63
CA ALA A 396 8.71 28.83 -13.54
C ALA A 396 7.52 29.81 -13.49
N ASP A 397 6.76 29.89 -14.58
CA ASP A 397 5.55 30.71 -14.69
C ASP A 397 4.27 30.02 -14.15
N GLY A 398 4.34 28.73 -13.83
CA GLY A 398 3.26 27.97 -13.18
C GLY A 398 3.31 28.06 -11.66
N GLU A 399 2.20 27.67 -11.01
CA GLU A 399 2.15 27.51 -9.57
C GLU A 399 2.91 26.26 -9.14
N GLN A 400 4.02 26.45 -8.43
CA GLN A 400 4.93 25.36 -8.02
C GLN A 400 4.71 24.93 -6.58
N ASP A 401 4.72 23.60 -6.33
CA ASP A 401 4.69 22.97 -5.01
C ASP A 401 5.77 21.88 -4.95
N LYS A 402 6.52 21.85 -3.85
CA LYS A 402 7.64 20.90 -3.61
C LYS A 402 7.36 19.91 -2.47
N MET A 403 6.10 19.65 -2.16
CA MET A 403 5.71 18.73 -1.09
C MET A 403 6.22 17.29 -1.36
N ASP A 404 6.15 16.84 -2.64
CA ASP A 404 6.61 15.51 -3.07
C ASP A 404 7.17 15.60 -4.49
N GLY A 405 8.46 15.89 -4.62
CA GLY A 405 9.08 16.23 -5.88
C GLY A 405 8.70 17.64 -6.35
N LEU A 406 8.45 17.80 -7.64
CA LEU A 406 8.02 19.05 -8.25
C LEU A 406 6.61 18.90 -8.83
N SER A 407 5.64 19.60 -8.28
CA SER A 407 4.33 19.79 -8.89
C SER A 407 4.27 21.18 -9.50
N VAL A 408 3.70 21.31 -10.71
CA VAL A 408 3.44 22.60 -11.34
C VAL A 408 2.02 22.61 -11.85
N ALA A 409 1.24 23.65 -11.51
CA ALA A 409 -0.14 23.80 -11.92
C ALA A 409 -0.35 25.05 -12.76
N TYR A 410 -1.19 24.90 -13.79
CA TYR A 410 -1.75 25.95 -14.63
C TYR A 410 -3.29 25.94 -14.54
N ALA A 411 -3.96 26.78 -15.29
CA ALA A 411 -5.42 26.85 -15.26
C ALA A 411 -6.11 25.53 -15.65
N ASP A 412 -5.61 24.85 -16.68
CA ASP A 412 -6.28 23.71 -17.33
C ASP A 412 -5.48 22.40 -17.29
N TRP A 413 -4.25 22.43 -16.83
CA TRP A 413 -3.40 21.24 -16.70
C TRP A 413 -2.40 21.40 -15.55
N ARG A 414 -1.95 20.27 -15.01
CA ARG A 414 -0.86 20.20 -14.03
C ARG A 414 -0.07 18.91 -14.17
N PHE A 415 1.13 18.91 -13.59
CA PHE A 415 1.94 17.70 -13.49
C PHE A 415 2.63 17.60 -12.13
N ASN A 416 3.04 16.39 -11.78
CA ASN A 416 3.99 16.11 -10.73
C ASN A 416 5.12 15.23 -11.28
N VAL A 417 6.36 15.59 -10.97
CA VAL A 417 7.55 14.78 -11.25
C VAL A 417 8.32 14.59 -9.96
N ARG A 418 8.64 13.34 -9.65
CA ARG A 418 9.40 12.99 -8.44
C ARG A 418 10.35 11.83 -8.67
N THR A 419 11.35 11.70 -7.82
CA THR A 419 12.17 10.49 -7.72
C THR A 419 11.44 9.43 -6.89
N SER A 420 11.61 8.15 -7.24
CA SER A 420 11.11 7.07 -6.38
C SER A 420 11.94 6.96 -5.10
N ASN A 421 11.28 6.66 -3.98
CA ASN A 421 11.94 6.40 -2.71
C ASN A 421 12.50 4.96 -2.59
N THR A 422 12.09 4.08 -3.51
CA THR A 422 12.39 2.65 -3.44
C THR A 422 13.13 2.11 -4.65
N GLU A 423 13.09 2.82 -5.79
CA GLU A 423 13.63 2.41 -7.08
C GLU A 423 14.38 3.55 -7.75
N PRO A 424 15.40 3.29 -8.59
CA PRO A 424 16.17 4.34 -9.28
C PRO A 424 15.45 4.87 -10.51
N VAL A 425 14.23 5.40 -10.34
CA VAL A 425 13.39 5.92 -11.43
C VAL A 425 12.79 7.27 -11.08
N MET A 426 12.54 8.08 -12.11
CA MET A 426 11.66 9.25 -12.03
C MET A 426 10.23 8.84 -12.42
N ARG A 427 9.26 9.46 -11.78
CA ARG A 427 7.84 9.21 -11.95
C ARG A 427 7.13 10.49 -12.35
N LEU A 428 6.42 10.43 -13.45
CA LEU A 428 5.61 11.51 -14.00
C LEU A 428 4.13 11.19 -13.85
N ASN A 429 3.36 12.17 -13.41
CA ASN A 429 1.91 12.17 -13.44
C ASN A 429 1.43 13.51 -14.04
N VAL A 430 0.46 13.45 -14.97
CA VAL A 430 -0.15 14.63 -15.60
C VAL A 430 -1.66 14.51 -15.53
N GLU A 431 -2.35 15.61 -15.27
CA GLU A 431 -3.82 15.69 -15.36
C GLU A 431 -4.28 17.00 -16.02
N THR A 432 -5.46 16.95 -16.62
CA THR A 432 -6.07 18.12 -17.28
C THR A 432 -7.53 18.26 -16.87
N LYS A 433 -8.14 19.41 -17.18
CA LYS A 433 -9.57 19.66 -17.00
C LYS A 433 -10.31 19.40 -18.31
N GLY A 434 -10.73 18.13 -18.50
CA GLY A 434 -11.58 17.69 -19.61
C GLY A 434 -10.89 17.61 -20.98
N ASP A 435 -9.59 17.89 -21.09
CA ASP A 435 -8.87 17.97 -22.36
C ASP A 435 -7.85 16.82 -22.50
N LYS A 436 -8.27 15.76 -23.21
CA LYS A 436 -7.43 14.58 -23.49
C LYS A 436 -6.31 14.87 -24.50
N GLU A 437 -6.50 15.83 -25.42
CA GLU A 437 -5.48 16.22 -26.40
C GLU A 437 -4.37 17.01 -25.70
N LEU A 438 -4.74 17.96 -24.84
CA LEU A 438 -3.79 18.69 -24.01
C LEU A 438 -3.02 17.75 -23.07
N LEU A 439 -3.70 16.76 -22.46
CA LEU A 439 -3.07 15.72 -21.65
C LEU A 439 -1.95 15.01 -22.42
N ALA A 440 -2.28 14.51 -23.62
CA ALA A 440 -1.31 13.79 -24.45
C ALA A 440 -0.13 14.71 -24.86
N ALA A 441 -0.41 15.94 -25.28
CA ALA A 441 0.61 16.91 -25.69
C ALA A 441 1.56 17.27 -24.53
N LYS A 442 1.03 17.57 -23.36
CA LYS A 442 1.84 17.94 -22.19
C LYS A 442 2.61 16.76 -21.59
N THR A 443 2.02 15.58 -21.62
CA THR A 443 2.74 14.34 -21.24
C THR A 443 3.94 14.12 -22.16
N ALA A 444 3.78 14.22 -23.46
CA ALA A 444 4.86 14.06 -24.42
C ALA A 444 5.95 15.13 -24.25
N GLU A 445 5.57 16.41 -24.10
CA GLU A 445 6.49 17.52 -23.87
C GLU A 445 7.37 17.33 -22.63
N ILE A 446 6.77 16.87 -21.49
CA ILE A 446 7.53 16.65 -20.26
C ILE A 446 8.41 15.42 -20.38
N LEU A 447 7.94 14.34 -21.01
CA LEU A 447 8.74 13.14 -21.25
C LEU A 447 9.96 13.40 -22.15
N GLU A 448 9.88 14.34 -23.10
CA GLU A 448 11.03 14.77 -23.90
C GLU A 448 12.12 15.40 -23.04
N ILE A 449 11.75 16.16 -22.00
CA ILE A 449 12.71 16.77 -21.07
C ILE A 449 13.27 15.73 -20.10
N ILE A 450 12.43 14.84 -19.57
CA ILE A 450 12.85 13.77 -18.66
C ILE A 450 13.82 12.82 -19.39
N GLY A 451 13.53 12.49 -20.65
CA GLY A 451 14.31 11.52 -21.42
C GLY A 451 14.33 10.13 -20.77
N GLY A 452 15.48 9.48 -20.88
CA GLY A 452 15.70 8.15 -20.28
C GLY A 452 14.93 7.03 -20.97
N GLU A 453 15.05 5.83 -20.39
CA GLU A 453 14.36 4.62 -20.86
C GLU A 453 13.08 4.37 -20.07
N GLU A 454 12.12 3.70 -20.69
CA GLU A 454 10.94 3.22 -19.99
C GLU A 454 11.34 2.17 -18.93
N ALA A 455 10.80 2.28 -17.71
CA ALA A 455 11.23 1.51 -16.55
C ALA A 455 10.26 0.36 -16.21
#